data_932110b745ea68da68852439faa8bc16
#
_entry.id   932110b745ea68da68852439faa8bc16
#
_cell.length_a   1.000
_cell.length_b   1.000
_cell.length_c   1.000
_cell.angle_alpha   90.00
_cell.angle_beta   90.00
_cell.angle_gamma   90.00
#
_symmetry.space_group_name_H-M   'P 1'
#
loop_
_entity.id
_entity.type
_entity.pdbx_description
1 polymer ?
#
loop_
_entity_poly.entity_id
_entity_poly.type
_entity_poly.pdbx_seq_one_letter_code
_entity_poly.pdbx_strand_id
1 'polypeptide(L)'
;MNVVGIDLAGKFENPTGFCSLTESKTETKLLFSDEDIINEIDKTKPDCIAIDAPFWLPRFGAWRPCDEKLSRKGFKPLSPLLPTMRILALRASRLVKILREKNYKIIEVFSNASEKILGLSKEPRKNKDEYDALLCALTAKAYLEGNYEDLDGIIIPK
;
A
#
# COMPACT_ATOMS: atom_id res chain seq x y z
N MET A 1 -4.92 -18.44 -1.01
CA MET A 1 -5.05 -16.98 -0.93
C MET A 1 -3.68 -16.35 -1.16
N ASN A 2 -3.56 -15.57 -2.22
CA ASN A 2 -2.32 -14.87 -2.54
C ASN A 2 -2.56 -13.37 -2.44
N VAL A 3 -1.71 -12.65 -1.74
CA VAL A 3 -1.80 -11.19 -1.65
C VAL A 3 -0.46 -10.54 -1.95
N VAL A 4 -0.51 -9.30 -2.41
CA VAL A 4 0.68 -8.47 -2.66
C VAL A 4 0.55 -7.18 -1.87
N GLY A 5 1.64 -6.79 -1.22
CA GLY A 5 1.78 -5.49 -0.58
C GLY A 5 2.87 -4.68 -1.26
N ILE A 6 2.62 -3.38 -1.43
CA ILE A 6 3.53 -2.46 -2.11
C ILE A 6 3.70 -1.19 -1.29
N ASP A 7 4.93 -0.91 -0.89
CA ASP A 7 5.35 0.39 -0.36
C ASP A 7 5.92 1.20 -1.52
N LEU A 8 5.04 1.94 -2.21
CA LEU A 8 5.36 2.60 -3.46
C LEU A 8 6.25 3.83 -3.24
N ALA A 9 7.36 3.91 -4.00
CA ALA A 9 8.18 5.11 -4.08
C ALA A 9 7.58 6.10 -5.10
N GLY A 10 7.75 7.40 -4.85
CA GLY A 10 7.27 8.43 -5.78
C GLY A 10 8.06 8.47 -7.08
N LYS A 11 9.36 8.20 -7.02
CA LYS A 11 10.28 8.27 -8.17
C LYS A 11 10.90 6.90 -8.46
N PHE A 12 11.19 6.66 -9.74
CA PHE A 12 11.78 5.39 -10.18
C PHE A 12 13.18 5.14 -9.64
N GLU A 13 13.93 6.18 -9.28
CA GLU A 13 15.26 6.06 -8.71
C GLU A 13 15.24 5.53 -7.27
N ASN A 14 14.12 5.68 -6.58
CA ASN A 14 13.95 5.21 -5.23
C ASN A 14 13.33 3.82 -5.22
N PRO A 15 13.75 2.95 -4.28
CA PRO A 15 13.22 1.59 -4.23
C PRO A 15 11.77 1.57 -3.77
N THR A 16 10.95 0.77 -4.46
CA THR A 16 9.62 0.38 -4.03
C THR A 16 9.72 -0.97 -3.33
N GLY A 17 9.19 -1.05 -2.12
CA GLY A 17 9.08 -2.31 -1.40
C GLY A 17 7.96 -3.16 -2.00
N PHE A 18 8.22 -4.44 -2.20
CA PHE A 18 7.27 -5.41 -2.73
C PHE A 18 7.26 -6.65 -1.84
N CYS A 19 6.08 -7.10 -1.47
CA CYS A 19 5.90 -8.33 -0.71
C CYS A 19 4.83 -9.20 -1.37
N SER A 20 5.16 -10.46 -1.65
CA SER A 20 4.17 -11.46 -1.98
C SER A 20 3.98 -12.40 -0.80
N LEU A 21 2.73 -12.60 -0.41
CA LEU A 21 2.35 -13.46 0.71
C LEU A 21 1.37 -14.52 0.20
N THR A 22 1.81 -15.77 0.26
CA THR A 22 0.99 -16.93 -0.07
C THR A 22 0.84 -17.81 1.17
N GLU A 23 0.05 -18.87 1.11
CA GLU A 23 -0.10 -19.80 2.23
C GLU A 23 1.21 -20.47 2.65
N SER A 24 2.10 -20.68 1.68
CA SER A 24 3.36 -21.41 1.90
C SER A 24 4.59 -20.54 2.00
N LYS A 25 4.53 -19.27 1.56
CA LYS A 25 5.73 -18.45 1.38
C LYS A 25 5.47 -16.96 1.53
N THR A 26 6.43 -16.28 2.15
CA THR A 26 6.51 -14.83 2.21
C THR A 26 7.81 -14.40 1.55
N GLU A 27 7.73 -13.60 0.49
CA GLU A 27 8.90 -13.06 -0.20
C GLU A 27 8.81 -11.54 -0.24
N THR A 28 9.94 -10.89 0.02
CA THR A 28 10.06 -9.44 -0.13
C THR A 28 11.21 -9.12 -1.07
N LYS A 29 11.09 -8.02 -1.78
CA LYS A 29 12.14 -7.52 -2.68
C LYS A 29 11.98 -6.02 -2.89
N LEU A 30 12.99 -5.41 -3.50
CA LEU A 30 12.96 -4.02 -3.93
C LEU A 30 12.83 -3.97 -5.45
N LEU A 31 11.92 -3.14 -5.94
CA LEU A 31 11.65 -2.92 -7.36
C LEU A 31 11.71 -1.42 -7.65
N PHE A 32 11.92 -1.05 -8.90
CA PHE A 32 12.09 0.36 -9.28
C PHE A 32 11.08 0.81 -10.33
N SER A 33 10.99 0.12 -11.46
CA SER A 33 10.08 0.50 -12.56
C SER A 33 8.65 -0.02 -12.36
N ASP A 34 7.69 0.68 -12.96
CA ASP A 34 6.31 0.19 -12.98
C ASP A 34 6.20 -1.13 -13.74
N GLU A 35 6.99 -1.31 -14.81
CA GLU A 35 7.02 -2.56 -15.57
C GLU A 35 7.43 -3.75 -14.68
N ASP A 36 8.49 -3.59 -13.88
CA ASP A 36 8.94 -4.65 -12.97
C ASP A 36 7.90 -4.96 -11.90
N ILE A 37 7.23 -3.91 -11.37
CA ILE A 37 6.17 -4.08 -10.38
C ILE A 37 5.00 -4.88 -10.99
N ILE A 38 4.55 -4.50 -12.18
CA ILE A 38 3.45 -5.18 -12.87
C ILE A 38 3.82 -6.62 -13.19
N ASN A 39 5.04 -6.86 -13.67
CA ASN A 39 5.53 -8.22 -13.97
C ASN A 39 5.54 -9.12 -12.74
N GLU A 40 5.99 -8.61 -11.59
CA GLU A 40 5.97 -9.37 -10.34
C GLU A 40 4.54 -9.65 -9.86
N ILE A 41 3.64 -8.70 -10.00
CA ILE A 41 2.21 -8.88 -9.70
C ILE A 41 1.63 -10.00 -10.58
N ASP A 42 1.89 -9.94 -11.89
CA ASP A 42 1.37 -10.93 -12.84
C ASP A 42 1.91 -12.35 -12.57
N LYS A 43 3.14 -12.46 -12.06
CA LYS A 43 3.69 -13.76 -11.62
C LYS A 43 2.98 -14.30 -10.37
N THR A 44 2.64 -13.44 -9.45
CA THR A 44 1.98 -13.82 -8.19
C THR A 44 0.50 -14.14 -8.39
N LYS A 45 -0.16 -13.46 -9.31
CA LYS A 45 -1.61 -13.54 -9.54
C LYS A 45 -2.40 -13.38 -8.24
N PRO A 46 -2.24 -12.21 -7.56
CA PRO A 46 -2.83 -12.04 -6.23
C PRO A 46 -4.34 -11.87 -6.27
N ASP A 47 -4.99 -12.32 -5.21
CA ASP A 47 -6.41 -12.09 -4.96
C ASP A 47 -6.69 -10.64 -4.51
N CYS A 48 -5.69 -9.98 -3.94
CA CYS A 48 -5.76 -8.57 -3.53
C CYS A 48 -4.36 -7.96 -3.50
N ILE A 49 -4.29 -6.69 -3.91
CA ILE A 49 -3.07 -5.87 -3.87
C ILE A 49 -3.32 -4.69 -2.94
N ALA A 50 -2.47 -4.51 -1.93
CA ALA A 50 -2.50 -3.35 -1.05
C ALA A 50 -1.33 -2.41 -1.37
N ILE A 51 -1.62 -1.14 -1.60
CA ILE A 51 -0.60 -0.14 -1.94
C ILE A 51 -0.63 0.98 -0.89
N ASP A 52 0.51 1.25 -0.28
CA ASP A 52 0.70 2.39 0.63
C ASP A 52 1.05 3.62 -0.21
N ALA A 53 0.03 4.31 -0.68
CA ALA A 53 0.12 5.57 -1.41
C ALA A 53 -1.28 6.15 -1.55
N PRO A 54 -1.43 7.49 -1.61
CA PRO A 54 -2.71 8.08 -1.96
C PRO A 54 -3.07 7.73 -3.41
N PHE A 55 -4.30 7.28 -3.64
CA PHE A 55 -4.75 6.91 -4.99
C PHE A 55 -5.29 8.11 -5.79
N TRP A 56 -5.58 9.22 -5.12
CA TRP A 56 -6.12 10.42 -5.75
C TRP A 56 -5.78 11.67 -4.94
N LEU A 57 -5.86 12.82 -5.60
CA LEU A 57 -5.60 14.13 -4.98
C LEU A 57 -6.90 14.76 -4.51
N PRO A 58 -6.90 15.48 -3.37
CA PRO A 58 -8.11 16.19 -2.92
C PRO A 58 -8.51 17.27 -3.93
N ARG A 59 -9.82 17.41 -4.15
CA ARG A 59 -10.38 18.49 -5.00
C ARG A 59 -10.48 19.80 -4.26
N PHE A 60 -10.72 19.73 -2.96
CA PHE A 60 -10.91 20.89 -2.09
C PHE A 60 -10.05 20.72 -0.85
N GLY A 61 -9.36 21.79 -0.45
CA GLY A 61 -8.49 21.75 0.72
C GLY A 61 -7.28 20.83 0.55
N ALA A 62 -6.62 20.52 1.65
CA ALA A 62 -5.37 19.76 1.68
C ALA A 62 -5.57 18.27 1.98
N TRP A 63 -6.79 17.85 2.36
CA TRP A 63 -7.07 16.52 2.89
C TRP A 63 -8.26 15.88 2.19
N ARG A 64 -8.13 14.58 1.90
CA ARG A 64 -9.26 13.76 1.47
C ARG A 64 -10.07 13.33 2.69
N PRO A 65 -11.37 12.95 2.56
CA PRO A 65 -12.16 12.41 3.68
C PRO A 65 -11.49 11.23 4.38
N CYS A 66 -10.84 10.34 3.62
CA CYS A 66 -10.13 9.20 4.20
C CYS A 66 -8.93 9.62 5.05
N ASP A 67 -8.21 10.65 4.66
CA ASP A 67 -7.07 11.18 5.43
C ASP A 67 -7.57 11.78 6.76
N GLU A 68 -8.68 12.50 6.72
CA GLU A 68 -9.29 13.07 7.94
C GLU A 68 -9.74 11.97 8.90
N LYS A 69 -10.35 10.91 8.39
CA LYS A 69 -10.76 9.76 9.22
C LYS A 69 -9.56 9.05 9.84
N LEU A 70 -8.50 8.89 9.09
CA LEU A 70 -7.25 8.31 9.56
C LEU A 70 -6.65 9.17 10.70
N SER A 71 -6.68 10.50 10.55
CA SER A 71 -6.24 11.44 11.59
C SER A 71 -7.08 11.34 12.86
N ARG A 72 -8.38 11.19 12.73
CA ARG A 72 -9.28 11.02 13.89
C ARG A 72 -9.02 9.75 14.67
N LYS A 73 -8.49 8.73 14.01
CA LYS A 73 -8.05 7.49 14.64
C LYS A 73 -6.73 7.62 15.40
N GLY A 74 -6.07 8.78 15.33
CA GLY A 74 -4.81 9.05 16.00
C GLY A 74 -3.56 8.84 15.15
N PHE A 75 -3.71 8.55 13.86
CA PHE A 75 -2.59 8.41 12.93
C PHE A 75 -2.25 9.77 12.30
N LYS A 76 -1.08 9.88 11.68
CA LYS A 76 -0.58 11.15 11.16
C LYS A 76 -0.22 11.04 9.67
N PRO A 77 -1.20 10.99 8.77
CA PRO A 77 -0.91 10.97 7.33
C PRO A 77 -0.37 12.34 6.90
N LEU A 78 0.44 12.33 5.85
CA LEU A 78 0.89 13.54 5.17
C LEU A 78 -0.15 13.95 4.12
N SER A 79 -0.33 15.27 3.92
CA SER A 79 -1.21 15.74 2.86
C SER A 79 -0.74 15.27 1.49
N PRO A 80 -1.64 14.72 0.64
CA PRO A 80 -1.29 14.36 -0.74
C PRO A 80 -0.83 15.53 -1.61
N LEU A 81 -1.06 16.78 -1.18
CA LEU A 81 -0.63 17.97 -1.90
C LEU A 81 0.80 18.39 -1.61
N LEU A 82 1.45 17.84 -0.59
CA LEU A 82 2.89 18.05 -0.38
C LEU A 82 3.66 17.56 -1.62
N PRO A 83 4.71 18.29 -2.07
CA PRO A 83 5.38 17.97 -3.34
C PRO A 83 5.76 16.50 -3.52
N THR A 84 6.37 15.89 -2.51
CA THR A 84 6.76 14.47 -2.54
C THR A 84 5.56 13.54 -2.57
N MET A 85 4.51 13.85 -1.81
CA MET A 85 3.28 13.06 -1.75
C MET A 85 2.46 13.20 -3.03
N ARG A 86 2.48 14.38 -3.66
CA ARG A 86 1.79 14.61 -4.93
C ARG A 86 2.40 13.75 -6.05
N ILE A 87 3.72 13.69 -6.14
CA ILE A 87 4.43 12.83 -7.10
C ILE A 87 4.04 11.37 -6.88
N LEU A 88 4.01 10.93 -5.62
CA LEU A 88 3.60 9.59 -5.23
C LEU A 88 2.14 9.30 -5.64
N ALA A 89 1.23 10.21 -5.34
CA ALA A 89 -0.19 10.06 -5.69
C ALA A 89 -0.42 9.97 -7.20
N LEU A 90 0.31 10.75 -8.00
CA LEU A 90 0.22 10.70 -9.46
C LEU A 90 0.71 9.36 -10.00
N ARG A 91 1.82 8.85 -9.47
CA ARG A 91 2.32 7.51 -9.84
C ARG A 91 1.34 6.41 -9.46
N ALA A 92 0.86 6.46 -8.22
CA ALA A 92 -0.11 5.48 -7.72
C ALA A 92 -1.39 5.47 -8.56
N SER A 93 -1.92 6.62 -8.89
CA SER A 93 -3.13 6.77 -9.72
C SER A 93 -2.98 6.08 -11.08
N ARG A 94 -1.84 6.23 -11.74
CA ARG A 94 -1.56 5.57 -13.02
C ARG A 94 -1.41 4.05 -12.88
N LEU A 95 -0.65 3.63 -11.88
CA LEU A 95 -0.43 2.20 -11.62
C LEU A 95 -1.73 1.48 -11.28
N VAL A 96 -2.54 2.08 -10.40
CA VAL A 96 -3.84 1.55 -10.01
C VAL A 96 -4.76 1.40 -11.21
N LYS A 97 -4.79 2.41 -12.11
CA LYS A 97 -5.60 2.33 -13.33
C LYS A 97 -5.21 1.14 -14.19
N ILE A 98 -3.91 0.95 -14.44
CA ILE A 98 -3.41 -0.18 -15.23
C ILE A 98 -3.79 -1.52 -14.58
N LEU A 99 -3.60 -1.64 -13.27
CA LEU A 99 -3.88 -2.88 -12.55
C LEU A 99 -5.38 -3.20 -12.50
N ARG A 100 -6.24 -2.18 -12.37
CA ARG A 100 -7.70 -2.36 -12.42
C ARG A 100 -8.17 -2.80 -13.80
N GLU A 101 -7.57 -2.30 -14.87
CA GLU A 101 -7.85 -2.75 -16.24
C GLU A 101 -7.46 -4.22 -16.45
N LYS A 102 -6.52 -4.74 -15.65
CA LYS A 102 -6.15 -6.16 -15.60
C LYS A 102 -7.06 -6.99 -14.67
N ASN A 103 -8.09 -6.38 -14.10
CA ASN A 103 -9.06 -7.00 -13.18
C ASN A 103 -8.51 -7.39 -11.81
N TYR A 104 -7.42 -6.79 -11.37
CA TYR A 104 -6.95 -6.98 -10.01
C TYR A 104 -7.80 -6.17 -9.01
N LYS A 105 -8.01 -6.75 -7.84
CA LYS A 105 -8.59 -6.04 -6.69
C LYS A 105 -7.48 -5.27 -5.99
N ILE A 106 -7.67 -3.96 -5.80
CA ILE A 106 -6.64 -3.09 -5.24
C ILE A 106 -7.24 -2.24 -4.12
N ILE A 107 -6.52 -2.15 -3.02
CA ILE A 107 -6.90 -1.32 -1.87
C ILE A 107 -5.77 -0.33 -1.52
N GLU A 108 -6.16 0.85 -1.08
CA GLU A 108 -5.24 1.82 -0.51
C GLU A 108 -5.09 1.52 0.99
N VAL A 109 -3.84 1.50 1.48
CA VAL A 109 -3.54 1.23 2.88
C VAL A 109 -2.57 2.28 3.43
N PHE A 110 -2.41 2.30 4.74
CA PHE A 110 -1.46 3.15 5.45
C PHE A 110 -0.64 2.25 6.39
N SER A 111 0.56 1.88 5.99
CA SER A 111 1.38 0.87 6.66
C SER A 111 1.68 1.21 8.12
N ASN A 112 1.83 2.48 8.45
CA ASN A 112 2.05 2.91 9.84
C ASN A 112 0.87 2.55 10.76
N ALA A 113 -0.35 2.66 10.27
CA ALA A 113 -1.54 2.22 11.01
C ALA A 113 -1.53 0.70 11.17
N SER A 114 -1.22 -0.03 10.11
CA SER A 114 -1.14 -1.49 10.14
C SER A 114 -0.11 -1.98 11.15
N GLU A 115 1.06 -1.34 11.20
CA GLU A 115 2.11 -1.67 12.17
C GLU A 115 1.61 -1.55 13.61
N LYS A 116 0.97 -0.43 13.92
CA LYS A 116 0.47 -0.15 15.27
C LYS A 116 -0.66 -1.08 15.67
N ILE A 117 -1.62 -1.30 14.77
CA ILE A 117 -2.79 -2.13 15.05
C ILE A 117 -2.39 -3.60 15.21
N LEU A 118 -1.48 -4.11 14.37
CA LEU A 118 -1.01 -5.48 14.42
C LEU A 118 0.03 -5.72 15.53
N GLY A 119 0.51 -4.66 16.16
CA GLY A 119 1.49 -4.77 17.25
C GLY A 119 2.84 -5.28 16.79
N LEU A 120 3.22 -4.98 15.54
CA LEU A 120 4.48 -5.39 14.97
C LEU A 120 5.55 -4.31 15.10
N SER A 121 6.81 -4.71 15.05
CA SER A 121 7.95 -3.79 15.01
C SER A 121 8.99 -4.31 14.03
N LYS A 122 9.65 -3.38 13.34
CA LYS A 122 10.69 -3.72 12.38
C LYS A 122 11.94 -4.27 13.10
N GLU A 123 12.44 -5.38 12.62
CA GLU A 123 13.75 -5.89 13.06
C GLU A 123 14.87 -4.94 12.59
N PRO A 124 15.92 -4.68 13.44
CA PRO A 124 16.94 -3.69 13.11
C PRO A 124 17.68 -3.91 11.79
N ARG A 125 17.84 -5.16 11.35
CA ARG A 125 18.55 -5.52 10.11
C ARG A 125 17.65 -5.60 8.88
N LYS A 126 16.34 -5.49 9.05
CA LYS A 126 15.39 -5.61 7.94
C LYS A 126 15.30 -4.29 7.17
N ASN A 127 15.23 -4.37 5.85
CA ASN A 127 15.00 -3.21 5.01
C ASN A 127 13.62 -2.62 5.31
N LYS A 128 13.55 -1.28 5.49
CA LYS A 128 12.32 -0.60 5.87
C LYS A 128 11.24 -0.70 4.79
N ASP A 129 11.61 -0.53 3.52
CA ASP A 129 10.65 -0.56 2.42
C ASP A 129 10.05 -1.96 2.24
N GLU A 130 10.88 -3.00 2.39
CA GLU A 130 10.40 -4.39 2.35
C GLU A 130 9.50 -4.70 3.56
N TYR A 131 9.83 -4.18 4.73
CA TYR A 131 9.01 -4.33 5.93
C TYR A 131 7.66 -3.64 5.77
N ASP A 132 7.63 -2.41 5.27
CA ASP A 132 6.38 -1.69 5.03
C ASP A 132 5.52 -2.40 3.96
N ALA A 133 6.15 -3.00 2.95
CA ALA A 133 5.45 -3.83 1.97
C ALA A 133 4.81 -5.08 2.61
N LEU A 134 5.49 -5.69 3.58
CA LEU A 134 4.92 -6.79 4.35
C LEU A 134 3.67 -6.34 5.13
N LEU A 135 3.72 -5.18 5.77
CA LEU A 135 2.56 -4.61 6.47
C LEU A 135 1.38 -4.39 5.52
N CYS A 136 1.65 -3.91 4.30
CA CYS A 136 0.63 -3.79 3.27
C CYS A 136 0.03 -5.15 2.90
N ALA A 137 0.85 -6.17 2.70
CA ALA A 137 0.39 -7.52 2.37
C ALA A 137 -0.46 -8.12 3.49
N LEU A 138 -0.07 -7.92 4.76
CA LEU A 138 -0.86 -8.36 5.91
C LEU A 138 -2.22 -7.65 5.97
N THR A 139 -2.26 -6.38 5.60
CA THR A 139 -3.51 -5.63 5.50
C THR A 139 -4.41 -6.16 4.38
N ALA A 140 -3.84 -6.50 3.21
CA ALA A 140 -4.58 -7.15 2.13
C ALA A 140 -5.17 -8.50 2.58
N LYS A 141 -4.40 -9.27 3.33
CA LYS A 141 -4.87 -10.54 3.89
C LYS A 141 -6.05 -10.30 4.85
N ALA A 142 -5.90 -9.37 5.79
CA ALA A 142 -6.97 -9.00 6.73
C ALA A 142 -8.23 -8.54 5.99
N TYR A 143 -8.07 -7.79 4.91
CA TYR A 143 -9.17 -7.35 4.05
C TYR A 143 -9.94 -8.53 3.45
N LEU A 144 -9.22 -9.50 2.87
CA LEU A 144 -9.87 -10.70 2.30
C LEU A 144 -10.53 -11.58 3.35
N GLU A 145 -10.02 -11.57 4.57
CA GLU A 145 -10.59 -12.32 5.70
C GLU A 145 -11.77 -11.60 6.38
N GLY A 146 -12.08 -10.36 5.98
CA GLY A 146 -13.14 -9.57 6.58
C GLY A 146 -12.75 -8.87 7.88
N ASN A 147 -11.48 -8.89 8.26
CA ASN A 147 -10.96 -8.30 9.50
C ASN A 147 -10.35 -6.92 9.25
N TYR A 148 -11.18 -5.99 8.81
CA TYR A 148 -10.72 -4.66 8.44
C TYR A 148 -11.75 -3.57 8.76
N GLU A 149 -11.29 -2.34 8.75
CA GLU A 149 -12.12 -1.14 8.74
C GLU A 149 -11.81 -0.33 7.50
N ASP A 150 -12.87 0.18 6.84
CA ASP A 150 -12.74 1.05 5.67
C ASP A 150 -12.96 2.50 6.11
N LEU A 151 -11.93 3.32 6.01
CA LEU A 151 -11.94 4.73 6.36
C LEU A 151 -12.18 5.59 5.11
N ASP A 152 -13.32 5.38 4.44
CA ASP A 152 -13.67 6.07 3.19
C ASP A 152 -12.61 5.88 2.07
N GLY A 153 -12.05 4.69 1.99
CA GLY A 153 -11.10 4.32 0.95
C GLY A 153 -9.72 3.89 1.45
N ILE A 154 -9.31 4.28 2.65
CA ILE A 154 -8.11 3.71 3.27
C ILE A 154 -8.52 2.53 4.14
N ILE A 155 -7.97 1.36 3.86
CA ILE A 155 -8.23 0.13 4.59
C ILE A 155 -7.18 -0.04 5.69
N ILE A 156 -7.65 -0.32 6.91
CA ILE A 156 -6.78 -0.68 8.03
C ILE A 156 -7.21 -2.03 8.60
N PRO A 157 -6.30 -2.83 9.15
CA PRO A 157 -6.68 -4.06 9.82
C PRO A 157 -7.47 -3.76 11.10
N LYS A 158 -8.19 -4.77 11.59
CA LYS A 158 -9.06 -4.62 12.76
C LYS A 158 -8.61 -5.53 13.90
#